data_ba1ec5b5db1c4c12987a885f9d1b094b
#
_entry.id   ba1ec5b5db1c4c12987a885f9d1b094b
#
_cell.length_a   1.000
_cell.length_b   1.000
_cell.length_c   1.000
_cell.angle_alpha   90.00
_cell.angle_beta   90.00
_cell.angle_gamma   90.00
#
_symmetry.space_group_name_H-M   'P 1'
#
loop_
_entity.id
_entity.type
_entity.pdbx_description
1 polymer ?
#
loop_
_entity_poly.entity_id
_entity_poly.type
_entity_poly.pdbx_seq_one_letter_code
_entity_poly.pdbx_strand_id
1 'polypeptide(L)'
;YGRWNYVFNSKLFCNTTVSYNKYEMGLDGNMEDTYTVANKVQDRYYYSSKFNSGIRDWSARMDFDYTPMPQHHIKFGAEYIHHTFRPGIATSKIQDIDNGALQEDTVYNTSNSHAMRGQEISLYAEDNFNVNARFSLNAGVRTSLFHTQGKSYYSLQPRLSARYDLGQGYSAKASYTCMAQYVHLLSSTPLSMPTDLWVPITKDISPMYANQFSIGGYYSGLPGWEFSVEGYYKQMKHILEYQDGVSFFG
;
A
#
# COMPACT_ATOMS: atom_id res chain seq x y z
N TYR A 1 14.16 -0.29 12.18
CA TYR A 1 14.56 0.94 11.47
C TYR A 1 15.61 1.69 12.29
N GLY A 2 16.48 2.43 11.60
CA GLY A 2 17.43 3.38 12.18
C GLY A 2 17.12 4.79 11.71
N ARG A 3 17.21 5.76 12.60
CA ARG A 3 16.98 7.17 12.31
C ARG A 3 18.12 8.03 12.82
N TRP A 4 18.57 8.94 11.99
CA TRP A 4 19.61 9.93 12.32
C TRP A 4 19.13 11.32 11.97
N ASN A 5 19.28 12.24 12.93
CA ASN A 5 18.88 13.63 12.80
C ASN A 5 20.14 14.50 12.79
N TYR A 6 20.19 15.47 11.89
CA TYR A 6 21.28 16.43 11.80
C TYR A 6 20.75 17.86 11.67
N VAL A 7 21.21 18.75 12.53
CA VAL A 7 20.85 20.17 12.53
C VAL A 7 21.99 20.95 11.89
N PHE A 8 21.75 21.53 10.70
CA PHE A 8 22.71 22.36 10.00
C PHE A 8 22.81 23.76 10.65
N ASN A 9 21.67 24.37 10.95
CA ASN A 9 21.53 25.66 11.59
C ASN A 9 20.10 25.80 12.16
N SER A 10 19.75 27.00 12.67
CA SER A 10 18.41 27.25 13.25
C SER A 10 17.24 27.17 12.26
N LYS A 11 17.50 27.13 10.95
CA LYS A 11 16.47 27.13 9.88
C LYS A 11 16.41 25.85 9.09
N LEU A 12 17.46 25.03 9.12
CA LEU A 12 17.56 23.81 8.31
C LEU A 12 18.01 22.63 9.15
N PHE A 13 17.24 21.56 9.14
CA PHE A 13 17.66 20.26 9.65
C PHE A 13 17.27 19.12 8.71
N CYS A 14 17.90 17.98 8.90
CA CYS A 14 17.72 16.78 8.11
C CYS A 14 17.45 15.58 9.00
N ASN A 15 16.50 14.74 8.59
CA ASN A 15 16.25 13.42 9.14
C ASN A 15 16.58 12.37 8.09
N THR A 16 17.47 11.47 8.41
CA THR A 16 17.76 10.29 7.58
C THR A 16 17.19 9.06 8.26
N THR A 17 16.40 8.29 7.54
CA THR A 17 15.77 7.07 8.03
C THR A 17 16.13 5.93 7.11
N VAL A 18 16.59 4.81 7.67
CA VAL A 18 16.75 3.54 6.97
C VAL A 18 15.84 2.53 7.64
N SER A 19 15.05 1.82 6.85
CA SER A 19 14.13 0.82 7.36
C SER A 19 14.12 -0.47 6.54
N TYR A 20 13.82 -1.55 7.24
CA TYR A 20 13.52 -2.84 6.66
C TYR A 20 12.17 -3.29 7.14
N ASN A 21 11.27 -3.56 6.19
CA ASN A 21 9.94 -4.07 6.45
C ASN A 21 9.81 -5.46 5.81
N LYS A 22 9.21 -6.37 6.55
CA LYS A 22 8.90 -7.71 6.08
C LYS A 22 7.46 -8.03 6.44
N TYR A 23 6.68 -8.38 5.45
CA TYR A 23 5.34 -8.93 5.62
C TYR A 23 5.32 -10.31 4.99
N GLU A 24 4.88 -11.31 5.73
CA GLU A 24 4.70 -12.67 5.24
C GLU A 24 3.33 -13.17 5.68
N MET A 25 2.63 -13.83 4.77
CA MET A 25 1.35 -14.47 5.01
C MET A 25 1.47 -15.93 4.61
N GLY A 26 1.03 -16.81 5.50
CA GLY A 26 0.90 -18.24 5.23
C GLY A 26 -0.53 -18.69 5.49
N LEU A 27 -1.04 -19.54 4.64
CA LEU A 27 -2.30 -20.26 4.79
C LEU A 27 -2.03 -21.74 4.69
N ASP A 28 -2.41 -22.48 5.72
CA ASP A 28 -2.34 -23.92 5.76
C ASP A 28 -3.76 -24.48 5.93
N GLY A 29 -4.20 -25.30 4.99
CA GLY A 29 -5.47 -26.00 5.03
C GLY A 29 -5.26 -27.50 4.92
N ASN A 30 -5.87 -28.27 5.81
CA ASN A 30 -5.83 -29.73 5.79
C ASN A 30 -7.28 -30.24 5.81
N MET A 31 -7.57 -31.21 4.96
CA MET A 31 -8.81 -31.95 4.97
C MET A 31 -8.48 -33.44 4.97
N GLU A 32 -9.07 -34.18 5.89
CA GLU A 32 -8.92 -35.62 5.98
C GLU A 32 -10.30 -36.24 6.13
N ASP A 33 -10.63 -37.15 5.23
CA ASP A 33 -11.83 -37.96 5.29
C ASP A 33 -11.40 -39.43 5.38
N THR A 34 -11.88 -40.15 6.40
CA THR A 34 -11.45 -41.51 6.68
C THR A 34 -12.69 -42.41 6.91
N TYR A 35 -12.83 -43.42 6.12
CA TYR A 35 -13.83 -44.46 6.29
C TYR A 35 -13.19 -45.70 6.86
N THR A 36 -13.73 -46.22 8.00
CA THR A 36 -13.16 -47.35 8.74
C THR A 36 -14.19 -48.46 8.90
N VAL A 37 -13.82 -49.67 8.55
CA VAL A 37 -14.62 -50.88 8.76
C VAL A 37 -13.86 -51.84 9.63
N ALA A 38 -14.51 -52.36 10.71
CA ALA A 38 -13.91 -53.30 11.68
C ALA A 38 -12.51 -52.86 12.21
N ASN A 39 -12.36 -51.56 12.54
CA ASN A 39 -11.12 -50.94 13.00
C ASN A 39 -9.95 -50.95 11.98
N LYS A 40 -10.23 -51.18 10.73
CA LYS A 40 -9.29 -51.02 9.61
C LYS A 40 -9.72 -49.87 8.72
N VAL A 41 -8.77 -49.01 8.39
CA VAL A 41 -8.99 -47.93 7.42
C VAL A 41 -9.22 -48.61 6.06
N GLN A 42 -10.39 -48.39 5.49
CA GLN A 42 -10.74 -48.89 4.18
C GLN A 42 -10.52 -47.84 3.11
N ASP A 43 -11.00 -46.63 3.35
CA ASP A 43 -10.81 -45.51 2.45
C ASP A 43 -10.31 -44.34 3.22
N ARG A 44 -9.34 -43.60 2.67
CA ARG A 44 -8.82 -42.38 3.24
C ARG A 44 -8.46 -41.41 2.14
N TYR A 45 -9.06 -40.23 2.22
CA TYR A 45 -8.72 -39.10 1.36
C TYR A 45 -8.05 -38.03 2.24
N TYR A 46 -6.83 -37.66 1.89
CA TYR A 46 -6.09 -36.60 2.56
C TYR A 46 -5.69 -35.53 1.55
N TYR A 47 -6.09 -34.31 1.82
CA TYR A 47 -5.73 -33.13 1.07
C TYR A 47 -5.07 -32.12 2.00
N SER A 48 -3.89 -31.66 1.65
CA SER A 48 -3.17 -30.61 2.37
C SER A 48 -2.78 -29.53 1.37
N SER A 49 -3.09 -28.28 1.70
CA SER A 49 -2.75 -27.12 0.90
C SER A 49 -1.98 -26.12 1.77
N LYS A 50 -0.83 -25.67 1.26
CA LYS A 50 -0.02 -24.62 1.88
C LYS A 50 0.20 -23.50 0.87
N PHE A 51 -0.07 -22.29 1.33
CA PHE A 51 0.16 -21.09 0.54
C PHE A 51 1.01 -20.11 1.35
N ASN A 52 2.10 -19.60 0.75
CA ASN A 52 2.97 -18.62 1.36
C ASN A 52 3.20 -17.46 0.40
N SER A 53 2.94 -16.24 0.86
CA SER A 53 3.17 -15.00 0.12
C SER A 53 3.91 -14.00 1.00
N GLY A 54 4.63 -13.05 0.41
CA GLY A 54 5.31 -12.04 1.20
C GLY A 54 5.88 -10.86 0.42
N ILE A 55 6.14 -9.80 1.18
CA ILE A 55 6.77 -8.57 0.70
C ILE A 55 7.94 -8.25 1.64
N ARG A 56 9.07 -7.87 1.07
CA ARG A 56 10.24 -7.36 1.78
C ARG A 56 10.68 -6.06 1.14
N ASP A 57 10.78 -5.02 1.97
CA ASP A 57 11.15 -3.68 1.54
C ASP A 57 12.36 -3.20 2.33
N TRP A 58 13.38 -2.76 1.60
CA TRP A 58 14.45 -1.93 2.12
C TRP A 58 14.20 -0.50 1.69
N SER A 59 14.19 0.42 2.62
CA SER A 59 14.03 1.84 2.30
C SER A 59 15.09 2.71 2.95
N ALA A 60 15.49 3.75 2.22
CA ALA A 60 16.31 4.83 2.70
C ALA A 60 15.64 6.15 2.34
N ARG A 61 15.48 7.03 3.31
CA ARG A 61 14.77 8.30 3.16
C ARG A 61 15.57 9.43 3.82
N MET A 62 15.65 10.56 3.13
CA MET A 62 16.21 11.80 3.66
C MET A 62 15.14 12.88 3.56
N ASP A 63 14.79 13.47 4.70
CA ASP A 63 13.81 14.53 4.83
C ASP A 63 14.50 15.80 5.34
N PHE A 64 14.36 16.88 4.61
CA PHE A 64 14.85 18.20 5.00
C PHE A 64 13.68 19.08 5.42
N ASP A 65 13.90 19.82 6.48
CA ASP A 65 12.95 20.79 7.02
C ASP A 65 13.63 22.15 7.04
N TYR A 66 13.08 23.09 6.28
CA TYR A 66 13.68 24.40 6.03
C TYR A 66 12.69 25.52 6.26
N THR A 67 13.01 26.41 7.19
CA THR A 67 12.20 27.57 7.54
C THR A 67 13.02 28.83 7.29
N PRO A 68 13.10 29.34 6.02
CA PRO A 68 13.88 30.51 5.68
C PRO A 68 13.33 31.80 6.34
N MET A 69 12.00 31.85 6.45
CA MET A 69 11.22 32.94 7.04
C MET A 69 10.05 32.35 7.83
N PRO A 70 9.51 33.07 8.82
CA PRO A 70 8.38 32.55 9.63
C PRO A 70 7.12 32.18 8.82
N GLN A 71 6.92 32.80 7.65
CA GLN A 71 5.78 32.54 6.76
C GLN A 71 5.91 31.27 5.94
N HIS A 72 7.14 30.81 5.68
CA HIS A 72 7.42 29.66 4.85
C HIS A 72 8.03 28.52 5.67
N HIS A 73 7.40 27.35 5.59
CA HIS A 73 7.92 26.11 6.13
C HIS A 73 8.02 25.09 5.01
N ILE A 74 9.22 24.92 4.47
CA ILE A 74 9.51 24.10 3.31
C ILE A 74 10.00 22.73 3.76
N LYS A 75 9.38 21.68 3.28
CA LYS A 75 9.82 20.29 3.43
C LYS A 75 10.16 19.73 2.07
N PHE A 76 11.32 19.13 1.96
CA PHE A 76 11.74 18.44 0.74
C PHE A 76 12.59 17.23 1.08
N GLY A 77 12.68 16.30 0.17
CA GLY A 77 13.46 15.10 0.42
C GLY A 77 13.46 14.12 -0.73
N ALA A 78 14.16 13.02 -0.48
CA ALA A 78 14.29 11.90 -1.39
C ALA A 78 14.05 10.59 -0.65
N GLU A 79 13.50 9.60 -1.35
CA GLU A 79 13.26 8.27 -0.84
C GLU A 79 13.64 7.24 -1.91
N TYR A 80 14.33 6.20 -1.49
CA TYR A 80 14.60 5.03 -2.29
C TYR A 80 14.03 3.81 -1.59
N ILE A 81 13.27 2.97 -2.33
CA ILE A 81 12.72 1.72 -1.82
C ILE A 81 13.09 0.59 -2.78
N HIS A 82 13.64 -0.47 -2.23
CA HIS A 82 13.85 -1.73 -2.93
C HIS A 82 12.81 -2.74 -2.45
N HIS A 83 11.88 -3.08 -3.35
CA HIS A 83 10.82 -4.04 -3.12
C HIS A 83 11.23 -5.44 -3.57
N THR A 84 10.93 -6.43 -2.78
CA THR A 84 10.99 -7.85 -3.16
C THR A 84 9.65 -8.49 -2.88
N PHE A 85 8.94 -8.87 -3.94
CA PHE A 85 7.65 -9.52 -3.86
C PHE A 85 7.81 -11.02 -4.07
N ARG A 86 7.20 -11.80 -3.21
CA ARG A 86 7.01 -13.23 -3.38
C ARG A 86 5.52 -13.48 -3.59
N PRO A 87 5.07 -13.68 -4.84
CA PRO A 87 3.65 -13.65 -5.19
C PRO A 87 2.85 -14.82 -4.64
N GLY A 88 3.50 -15.79 -4.05
CA GLY A 88 2.86 -16.93 -3.45
C GLY A 88 3.38 -18.25 -4.02
N ILE A 89 3.61 -19.18 -3.11
CA ILE A 89 3.95 -20.57 -3.42
C ILE A 89 2.80 -21.40 -2.88
N ALA A 90 2.06 -22.06 -3.75
CA ALA A 90 1.05 -23.03 -3.37
C ALA A 90 1.66 -24.44 -3.48
N THR A 91 1.55 -25.20 -2.42
CA THR A 91 1.91 -26.62 -2.40
C THR A 91 0.67 -27.39 -1.99
N SER A 92 0.21 -28.32 -2.81
CA SER A 92 -0.91 -29.18 -2.50
C SER A 92 -0.43 -30.62 -2.46
N LYS A 93 -0.80 -31.37 -1.41
CA LYS A 93 -0.58 -32.80 -1.33
C LYS A 93 -1.92 -33.51 -1.33
N ILE A 94 -2.05 -34.49 -2.22
CA ILE A 94 -3.21 -35.36 -2.30
C ILE A 94 -2.73 -36.78 -2.02
N GLN A 95 -3.41 -37.45 -1.12
CA GLN A 95 -3.22 -38.87 -0.84
C GLN A 95 -4.58 -39.55 -0.79
N ASP A 96 -4.76 -40.54 -1.64
CA ASP A 96 -6.00 -41.30 -1.77
C ASP A 96 -5.71 -42.79 -1.54
N ILE A 97 -6.44 -43.38 -0.61
CA ILE A 97 -6.42 -44.81 -0.31
C ILE A 97 -7.85 -45.32 -0.50
N ASP A 98 -8.04 -46.27 -1.42
CA ASP A 98 -9.31 -46.91 -1.71
C ASP A 98 -9.15 -48.42 -1.48
N ASN A 99 -10.10 -49.02 -0.73
CA ASN A 99 -10.08 -50.44 -0.37
C ASN A 99 -8.75 -50.89 0.25
N GLY A 100 -8.09 -50.01 1.02
CA GLY A 100 -6.81 -50.29 1.66
C GLY A 100 -5.61 -50.24 0.73
N ALA A 101 -5.75 -49.86 -0.52
CA ALA A 101 -4.70 -49.69 -1.50
C ALA A 101 -4.47 -48.22 -1.81
N LEU A 102 -3.19 -47.80 -1.83
CA LEU A 102 -2.80 -46.43 -2.20
C LEU A 102 -3.06 -46.23 -3.69
N GLN A 103 -3.97 -45.30 -4.01
CA GLN A 103 -4.31 -44.94 -5.38
C GLN A 103 -3.53 -43.73 -5.87
N GLU A 104 -3.37 -42.72 -5.00
CA GLU A 104 -2.66 -41.48 -5.31
C GLU A 104 -1.84 -41.00 -4.12
N ASP A 105 -0.60 -40.58 -4.35
CA ASP A 105 0.25 -39.85 -3.42
C ASP A 105 1.06 -38.83 -4.21
N THR A 106 0.45 -37.67 -4.43
CA THR A 106 0.99 -36.65 -5.34
C THR A 106 1.17 -35.34 -4.61
N VAL A 107 2.29 -34.68 -4.89
CA VAL A 107 2.58 -33.32 -4.41
C VAL A 107 2.66 -32.38 -5.60
N TYR A 108 1.72 -31.47 -5.66
CA TYR A 108 1.72 -30.37 -6.63
C TYR A 108 2.42 -29.17 -5.99
N ASN A 109 3.34 -28.55 -6.72
CA ASN A 109 4.05 -27.37 -6.24
C ASN A 109 4.15 -26.33 -7.34
N THR A 110 3.63 -25.13 -7.07
CA THR A 110 3.71 -23.98 -7.97
C THR A 110 5.00 -23.17 -7.73
N SER A 111 6.12 -23.83 -7.42
CA SER A 111 7.40 -23.19 -7.07
C SER A 111 8.04 -22.32 -8.18
N ASN A 112 7.43 -22.23 -9.35
CA ASN A 112 7.90 -21.39 -10.46
C ASN A 112 7.63 -19.89 -10.26
N SER A 113 7.03 -19.46 -9.14
CA SER A 113 6.85 -18.07 -8.84
C SER A 113 8.19 -17.44 -8.40
N HIS A 114 8.91 -16.88 -9.35
CA HIS A 114 10.14 -16.14 -9.07
C HIS A 114 9.81 -14.87 -8.29
N ALA A 115 10.66 -14.55 -7.30
CA ALA A 115 10.56 -13.29 -6.60
C ALA A 115 10.68 -12.12 -7.59
N MET A 116 9.69 -11.25 -7.59
CA MET A 116 9.67 -10.03 -8.40
C MET A 116 10.35 -8.91 -7.63
N ARG A 117 11.20 -8.16 -8.32
CA ARG A 117 11.92 -7.03 -7.73
C ARG A 117 11.46 -5.74 -8.37
N GLY A 118 11.26 -4.73 -7.53
CA GLY A 118 10.96 -3.37 -7.96
C GLY A 118 11.85 -2.37 -7.23
N GLN A 119 12.17 -1.28 -7.91
CA GLN A 119 12.92 -0.17 -7.33
C GLN A 119 12.11 1.10 -7.49
N GLU A 120 11.93 1.82 -6.41
CA GLU A 120 11.23 3.10 -6.39
C GLU A 120 12.16 4.21 -5.92
N ILE A 121 12.25 5.28 -6.70
CA ILE A 121 12.95 6.51 -6.34
C ILE A 121 11.92 7.62 -6.35
N SER A 122 11.81 8.36 -5.26
CA SER A 122 10.87 9.48 -5.14
C SER A 122 11.59 10.73 -4.68
N LEU A 123 11.19 11.86 -5.24
CA LEU A 123 11.58 13.19 -4.80
C LEU A 123 10.32 13.99 -4.46
N TYR A 124 10.36 14.79 -3.42
CA TYR A 124 9.25 15.64 -3.06
C TYR A 124 9.71 16.99 -2.54
N ALA A 125 8.87 17.98 -2.71
CA ALA A 125 9.00 19.29 -2.09
C ALA A 125 7.60 19.84 -1.81
N GLU A 126 7.42 20.47 -0.64
CA GLU A 126 6.20 21.15 -0.26
C GLU A 126 6.51 22.40 0.55
N ASP A 127 5.66 23.42 0.44
CA ASP A 127 5.72 24.63 1.23
C ASP A 127 4.39 24.88 1.96
N ASN A 128 4.48 25.05 3.27
CA ASN A 128 3.39 25.58 4.08
C ASN A 128 3.58 27.10 4.17
N PHE A 129 2.82 27.83 3.39
CA PHE A 129 2.90 29.28 3.28
C PHE A 129 1.75 29.96 4.01
N ASN A 130 2.07 30.67 5.08
CA ASN A 130 1.16 31.56 5.78
C ASN A 130 1.19 32.92 5.09
N VAL A 131 0.29 33.14 4.14
CA VAL A 131 0.22 34.38 3.32
C VAL A 131 -0.06 35.58 4.24
N ASN A 132 -1.00 35.40 5.17
CA ASN A 132 -1.33 36.36 6.21
C ASN A 132 -2.01 35.64 7.40
N ALA A 133 -2.48 36.40 8.39
CA ALA A 133 -3.15 35.84 9.58
C ALA A 133 -4.42 35.03 9.29
N ARG A 134 -5.05 35.22 8.12
CA ARG A 134 -6.32 34.58 7.73
C ARG A 134 -6.17 33.55 6.63
N PHE A 135 -5.14 33.62 5.80
CA PHE A 135 -4.96 32.75 4.64
C PHE A 135 -3.66 31.98 4.72
N SER A 136 -3.78 30.65 4.64
CA SER A 136 -2.64 29.74 4.55
C SER A 136 -2.81 28.82 3.34
N LEU A 137 -1.69 28.52 2.71
CA LEU A 137 -1.58 27.69 1.52
C LEU A 137 -0.56 26.58 1.78
N ASN A 138 -0.89 25.35 1.42
CA ASN A 138 0.09 24.27 1.32
C ASN A 138 0.16 23.85 -0.15
N ALA A 139 1.33 23.94 -0.72
CA ALA A 139 1.58 23.53 -2.11
C ALA A 139 2.77 22.58 -2.14
N GLY A 140 2.62 21.46 -2.80
CA GLY A 140 3.66 20.46 -2.90
C GLY A 140 3.56 19.62 -4.16
N VAL A 141 4.66 18.96 -4.46
CA VAL A 141 4.77 18.01 -5.57
C VAL A 141 5.64 16.85 -5.16
N ARG A 142 5.22 15.65 -5.52
CA ARG A 142 6.04 14.45 -5.45
C ARG A 142 6.18 13.89 -6.87
N THR A 143 7.38 13.52 -7.24
CA THR A 143 7.64 12.74 -8.44
C THR A 143 8.28 11.43 -8.06
N SER A 144 7.93 10.35 -8.74
CA SER A 144 8.52 9.05 -8.51
C SER A 144 8.77 8.30 -9.81
N LEU A 145 9.82 7.49 -9.77
CA LEU A 145 10.21 6.53 -10.77
C LEU A 145 10.13 5.15 -10.16
N PHE A 146 9.33 4.27 -10.73
CA PHE A 146 9.27 2.86 -10.38
C PHE A 146 9.80 2.01 -11.51
N HIS A 147 10.80 1.18 -11.23
CA HIS A 147 11.40 0.28 -12.21
C HIS A 147 11.17 -1.17 -11.81
N THR A 148 10.57 -1.96 -12.71
CA THR A 148 10.33 -3.39 -12.52
C THR A 148 10.33 -4.13 -13.85
N GLN A 149 10.91 -5.33 -13.90
CA GLN A 149 10.89 -6.22 -15.07
C GLN A 149 11.30 -5.54 -16.39
N GLY A 150 12.27 -4.62 -16.34
CA GLY A 150 12.77 -3.89 -17.51
C GLY A 150 11.89 -2.73 -17.98
N LYS A 151 10.80 -2.42 -17.29
CA LYS A 151 9.92 -1.28 -17.57
C LYS A 151 9.99 -0.23 -16.46
N SER A 152 9.95 1.02 -16.84
CA SER A 152 9.94 2.17 -15.92
C SER A 152 8.63 2.92 -16.02
N TYR A 153 8.09 3.29 -14.86
CA TYR A 153 6.89 4.11 -14.72
C TYR A 153 7.24 5.40 -13.99
N TYR A 154 6.78 6.51 -14.53
CA TYR A 154 6.95 7.84 -13.95
C TYR A 154 5.61 8.33 -13.43
N SER A 155 5.63 9.02 -12.29
CA SER A 155 4.45 9.70 -11.77
C SER A 155 4.77 11.11 -11.32
N LEU A 156 3.80 12.00 -11.51
CA LEU A 156 3.80 13.35 -10.96
C LEU A 156 2.55 13.49 -10.08
N GLN A 157 2.75 13.85 -8.82
CA GLN A 157 1.72 13.83 -7.79
C GLN A 157 1.65 15.21 -7.12
N PRO A 158 0.94 16.18 -7.74
CA PRO A 158 0.72 17.50 -7.14
C PRO A 158 -0.23 17.41 -5.96
N ARG A 159 -0.01 18.30 -5.00
CA ARG A 159 -0.85 18.52 -3.82
C ARG A 159 -1.01 20.00 -3.60
N LEU A 160 -2.24 20.44 -3.41
CA LEU A 160 -2.56 21.82 -3.10
C LEU A 160 -3.66 21.86 -2.05
N SER A 161 -3.48 22.63 -0.99
CA SER A 161 -4.56 22.90 -0.04
C SER A 161 -4.51 24.36 0.40
N ALA A 162 -5.68 24.94 0.59
CA ALA A 162 -5.83 26.30 1.06
C ALA A 162 -6.82 26.35 2.22
N ARG A 163 -6.53 27.19 3.21
CA ARG A 163 -7.41 27.48 4.33
C ARG A 163 -7.59 28.99 4.45
N TYR A 164 -8.83 29.39 4.57
CA TYR A 164 -9.19 30.82 4.75
C TYR A 164 -10.05 30.98 6.02
N ASP A 165 -9.60 31.85 6.90
CA ASP A 165 -10.36 32.27 8.07
C ASP A 165 -11.26 33.47 7.69
N LEU A 166 -12.56 33.20 7.66
CA LEU A 166 -13.61 34.19 7.33
C LEU A 166 -13.90 35.16 8.49
N GLY A 167 -13.35 34.87 9.69
CA GLY A 167 -13.68 35.60 10.91
C GLY A 167 -14.96 35.13 11.60
N GLN A 168 -15.23 35.62 12.79
CA GLN A 168 -16.41 35.31 13.60
C GLN A 168 -16.58 33.79 13.87
N GLY A 169 -15.50 33.03 13.88
CA GLY A 169 -15.50 31.59 14.08
C GLY A 169 -15.73 30.75 12.83
N TYR A 170 -15.87 31.37 11.64
CA TYR A 170 -16.01 30.66 10.37
C TYR A 170 -14.67 30.47 9.70
N SER A 171 -14.45 29.29 9.12
CA SER A 171 -13.32 29.02 8.23
C SER A 171 -13.72 28.10 7.08
N ALA A 172 -13.01 28.21 5.97
CA ALA A 172 -13.16 27.35 4.80
C ALA A 172 -11.83 26.70 4.44
N LYS A 173 -11.90 25.47 3.92
CA LYS A 173 -10.75 24.72 3.46
C LYS A 173 -11.07 24.07 2.12
N ALA A 174 -10.12 24.09 1.19
CA ALA A 174 -10.19 23.35 -0.07
C ALA A 174 -8.87 22.62 -0.30
N SER A 175 -8.93 21.42 -0.88
CA SER A 175 -7.74 20.68 -1.23
C SER A 175 -7.87 19.87 -2.49
N TYR A 176 -6.75 19.68 -3.17
CA TYR A 176 -6.56 18.77 -4.28
C TYR A 176 -5.33 17.91 -4.04
N THR A 177 -5.44 16.62 -4.28
CA THR A 177 -4.32 15.67 -4.16
C THR A 177 -4.38 14.68 -5.31
N CYS A 178 -3.24 14.49 -5.97
CA CYS A 178 -3.02 13.40 -6.91
C CYS A 178 -2.04 12.40 -6.28
N MET A 179 -2.38 11.12 -6.33
CA MET A 179 -1.56 10.03 -5.79
C MET A 179 -1.37 8.94 -6.83
N ALA A 180 -0.19 8.33 -6.83
CA ALA A 180 0.11 7.12 -7.61
C ALA A 180 0.44 5.98 -6.65
N GLN A 181 -0.01 4.78 -6.99
CA GLN A 181 0.25 3.57 -6.22
C GLN A 181 0.82 2.48 -7.14
N TYR A 182 1.94 1.91 -6.72
CA TYR A 182 2.70 0.89 -7.47
C TYR A 182 2.48 -0.54 -6.96
N VAL A 183 1.71 -0.68 -5.89
CA VAL A 183 1.35 -1.98 -5.32
C VAL A 183 -0.15 -2.02 -5.17
N HIS A 184 -0.78 -3.06 -5.71
CA HIS A 184 -2.21 -3.27 -5.64
C HIS A 184 -2.54 -4.35 -4.61
N LEU A 185 -3.60 -4.14 -3.84
CA LEU A 185 -4.22 -5.20 -3.06
C LEU A 185 -5.29 -5.85 -3.95
N LEU A 186 -5.06 -7.10 -4.28
CA LEU A 186 -6.01 -7.90 -5.05
C LEU A 186 -6.90 -8.67 -4.08
N SER A 187 -8.15 -8.26 -3.98
CA SER A 187 -9.15 -8.87 -3.11
C SER A 187 -10.19 -9.62 -3.94
N SER A 188 -10.55 -10.81 -3.51
CA SER A 188 -11.59 -11.62 -4.14
C SER A 188 -13.00 -11.29 -3.64
N THR A 189 -13.10 -10.51 -2.57
CA THR A 189 -14.37 -10.12 -1.94
C THR A 189 -14.37 -8.64 -1.54
N PRO A 190 -15.55 -7.99 -1.38
CA PRO A 190 -15.65 -6.61 -0.87
C PRO A 190 -15.11 -6.43 0.56
N LEU A 191 -15.00 -7.52 1.30
CA LEU A 191 -14.42 -7.54 2.64
C LEU A 191 -12.95 -7.94 2.55
N SER A 192 -12.07 -7.16 3.16
CA SER A 192 -10.66 -7.50 3.27
C SER A 192 -10.50 -8.84 4.00
N MET A 193 -9.89 -9.79 3.34
CA MET A 193 -9.67 -11.15 3.84
C MET A 193 -8.18 -11.43 4.00
N PRO A 194 -7.79 -12.36 4.88
CA PRO A 194 -6.39 -12.79 4.97
C PRO A 194 -5.82 -13.37 3.67
N THR A 195 -6.70 -13.74 2.74
CA THR A 195 -6.37 -14.28 1.41
C THR A 195 -6.11 -13.20 0.36
N ASP A 196 -6.33 -11.92 0.70
CA ASP A 196 -6.04 -10.82 -0.22
C ASP A 196 -4.54 -10.73 -0.51
N LEU A 197 -4.22 -10.58 -1.79
CA LEU A 197 -2.83 -10.59 -2.26
C LEU A 197 -2.34 -9.19 -2.59
N TRP A 198 -1.15 -8.86 -2.11
CA TRP A 198 -0.43 -7.69 -2.57
C TRP A 198 0.30 -8.00 -3.87
N VAL A 199 -0.09 -7.33 -4.94
CA VAL A 199 0.46 -7.52 -6.28
C VAL A 199 1.20 -6.23 -6.69
N PRO A 200 2.50 -6.32 -7.05
CA PRO A 200 3.22 -5.17 -7.59
C PRO A 200 2.74 -4.88 -9.01
N ILE A 201 2.93 -3.65 -9.46
CA ILE A 201 2.85 -3.37 -10.89
C ILE A 201 3.92 -4.18 -11.63
N THR A 202 3.58 -4.60 -12.83
CA THR A 202 4.47 -5.35 -13.73
C THR A 202 4.60 -4.59 -15.05
N LYS A 203 5.30 -5.19 -16.02
CA LYS A 203 5.33 -4.64 -17.38
C LYS A 203 3.94 -4.52 -18.03
N ASP A 204 2.96 -5.32 -17.56
CA ASP A 204 1.61 -5.41 -18.11
C ASP A 204 0.55 -4.76 -17.21
N ILE A 205 0.89 -4.46 -15.95
CA ILE A 205 0.00 -3.85 -14.95
C ILE A 205 0.49 -2.44 -14.67
N SER A 206 -0.33 -1.44 -15.04
CA SER A 206 -0.02 -0.01 -14.84
C SER A 206 -0.26 0.44 -13.40
N PRO A 207 0.42 1.50 -12.94
CA PRO A 207 0.14 2.11 -11.64
C PRO A 207 -1.30 2.60 -11.53
N MET A 208 -1.87 2.49 -10.33
CA MET A 208 -3.14 3.12 -10.02
C MET A 208 -2.93 4.61 -9.73
N TYR A 209 -3.81 5.45 -10.27
CA TYR A 209 -3.86 6.89 -9.99
C TYR A 209 -5.16 7.25 -9.30
N ALA A 210 -5.06 8.13 -8.30
CA ALA A 210 -6.21 8.68 -7.62
C ALA A 210 -6.11 10.20 -7.56
N ASN A 211 -7.16 10.88 -8.05
CA ASN A 211 -7.34 12.32 -7.88
C ASN A 211 -8.43 12.54 -6.85
N GLN A 212 -8.16 13.36 -5.86
CA GLN A 212 -9.11 13.68 -4.80
C GLN A 212 -9.24 15.19 -4.66
N PHE A 213 -10.48 15.65 -4.66
CA PHE A 213 -10.85 17.03 -4.35
C PHE A 213 -11.67 17.04 -3.07
N SER A 214 -11.41 17.99 -2.19
CA SER A 214 -12.22 18.21 -1.01
C SER A 214 -12.46 19.69 -0.77
N ILE A 215 -13.63 19.98 -0.19
CA ILE A 215 -14.01 21.31 0.29
C ILE A 215 -14.69 21.16 1.62
N GLY A 216 -14.41 22.07 2.55
CA GLY A 216 -14.99 22.05 3.90
C GLY A 216 -15.27 23.43 4.41
N GLY A 217 -16.31 23.52 5.23
CA GLY A 217 -16.68 24.70 6.01
C GLY A 217 -16.71 24.35 7.49
N TYR A 218 -16.21 25.22 8.32
CA TYR A 218 -16.06 25.01 9.77
C TYR A 218 -16.60 26.22 10.52
N TYR A 219 -17.25 25.96 11.65
CA TYR A 219 -17.72 27.00 12.55
C TYR A 219 -17.40 26.64 14.00
N SER A 220 -16.71 27.53 14.70
CA SER A 220 -16.34 27.41 16.12
C SER A 220 -16.66 28.66 16.94
N GLY A 221 -17.67 29.43 16.53
CA GLY A 221 -18.07 30.70 17.18
C GLY A 221 -18.87 30.55 18.45
N LEU A 222 -19.37 29.34 18.78
CA LEU A 222 -20.10 29.05 20.01
C LEU A 222 -19.20 28.33 21.01
N PRO A 223 -19.10 28.81 22.29
CA PRO A 223 -18.28 28.15 23.31
C PRO A 223 -18.72 26.69 23.52
N GLY A 224 -17.78 25.76 23.39
CA GLY A 224 -17.98 24.32 23.55
C GLY A 224 -18.62 23.61 22.36
N TRP A 225 -18.84 24.28 21.22
CA TRP A 225 -19.40 23.70 20.02
C TRP A 225 -18.53 23.95 18.83
N GLU A 226 -18.29 22.87 18.05
CA GLU A 226 -17.61 22.91 16.76
C GLU A 226 -18.48 22.21 15.72
N PHE A 227 -18.69 22.87 14.58
CA PHE A 227 -19.44 22.32 13.45
C PHE A 227 -18.53 22.24 12.25
N SER A 228 -18.62 21.13 11.52
CA SER A 228 -17.91 20.94 10.25
C SER A 228 -18.81 20.29 9.21
N VAL A 229 -18.69 20.74 7.98
CA VAL A 229 -19.28 20.12 6.80
C VAL A 229 -18.20 19.96 5.77
N GLU A 230 -17.97 18.73 5.32
CA GLU A 230 -16.96 18.39 4.33
C GLU A 230 -17.58 17.61 3.19
N GLY A 231 -17.20 17.96 1.97
CA GLY A 231 -17.50 17.21 0.78
C GLY A 231 -16.22 16.79 0.07
N TYR A 232 -16.20 15.62 -0.51
CA TYR A 232 -15.07 15.15 -1.29
C TYR A 232 -15.52 14.41 -2.54
N TYR A 233 -14.68 14.47 -3.57
CA TYR A 233 -14.80 13.72 -4.81
C TYR A 233 -13.49 13.02 -5.09
N LYS A 234 -13.53 11.70 -5.31
CA LYS A 234 -12.36 10.88 -5.62
C LYS A 234 -12.57 10.14 -6.93
N GLN A 235 -11.62 10.29 -7.83
CA GLN A 235 -11.55 9.56 -9.09
C GLN A 235 -10.33 8.64 -9.07
N MET A 236 -10.54 7.35 -9.30
CA MET A 236 -9.47 6.36 -9.41
C MET A 236 -9.41 5.81 -10.82
N LYS A 237 -8.18 5.55 -11.30
CA LYS A 237 -7.89 4.95 -12.61
C LYS A 237 -6.94 3.77 -12.44
N HIS A 238 -7.07 2.77 -13.32
CA HIS A 238 -6.27 1.54 -13.31
C HIS A 238 -6.39 0.75 -12.01
N ILE A 239 -7.61 0.58 -11.51
CA ILE A 239 -7.92 -0.31 -10.39
C ILE A 239 -7.77 -1.75 -10.90
N LEU A 240 -7.08 -2.58 -10.11
CA LEU A 240 -6.91 -4.00 -10.40
C LEU A 240 -7.97 -4.79 -9.63
N GLU A 241 -8.71 -5.62 -10.35
CA GLU A 241 -9.72 -6.53 -9.79
C GLU A 241 -9.55 -7.92 -10.39
N TYR A 242 -10.01 -8.95 -9.69
CA TYR A 242 -10.14 -10.28 -10.27
C TYR A 242 -11.20 -10.28 -11.37
N GLN A 243 -10.95 -11.05 -12.40
CA GLN A 243 -11.98 -11.35 -13.40
C GLN A 243 -13.12 -12.15 -12.73
N ASP A 244 -14.37 -11.82 -13.07
CA ASP A 244 -15.53 -12.50 -12.51
C ASP A 244 -15.42 -14.03 -12.62
N GLY A 245 -15.62 -14.73 -11.51
CA GLY A 245 -15.55 -16.18 -11.44
C GLY A 245 -14.13 -16.77 -11.34
N VAL A 246 -13.09 -15.94 -11.24
CA VAL A 246 -11.70 -16.38 -11.07
C VAL A 246 -11.23 -16.03 -9.68
N SER A 247 -10.60 -16.98 -9.00
CA SER A 247 -9.89 -16.76 -7.75
C SER A 247 -8.49 -17.37 -7.83
N PHE A 248 -7.58 -16.94 -6.94
CA PHE A 248 -6.23 -17.52 -6.86
C PHE A 248 -6.25 -18.99 -6.40
N PHE A 249 -7.33 -19.42 -5.77
CA PHE A 249 -7.53 -20.75 -5.19
C PHE A 249 -8.54 -21.62 -5.96
N GLY A 250 -9.00 -21.16 -7.12
CA GLY A 250 -9.96 -21.86 -7.97
C GLY A 250 -9.33 -22.57 -9.14
#